data_291ec821b7c47ba3e170a92c8d657aef
#
_entry.id   291ec821b7c47ba3e170a92c8d657aef
#
_cell.length_a   1.000
_cell.length_b   1.000
_cell.length_c   1.000
_cell.angle_alpha   90.00
_cell.angle_beta   90.00
_cell.angle_gamma   90.00
#
_symmetry.space_group_name_H-M   'P 1'
#
loop_
_entity.id
_entity.type
_entity.pdbx_description
1 polymer ?
#
loop_
_entity_poly.entity_id
_entity_poly.type
_entity_poly.pdbx_seq_one_letter_code
_entity_poly.pdbx_strand_id
1 'polypeptide(L)'
;KKYSMMLDTLLKDAKKQLVSALIHKKHSFRYFTLTTLSLEGGPHSRTVVLRGFDPEKFTFSIYTDSRSDKVKELNKDDRAEFLFYDNNQLLQLLVRVNLIGSISSEEKFNSLSDSYKKDYCATQQPGNPIKGPEDIEYDFDKGYFIELNFKAVQIEYLKLKRPNHLRAKFHINQNWKGCFITP
;
A
#
# COMPACT_ATOMS: atom_id res chain seq x y z
N LYS A 1 25.54 -16.60 13.00
CA LYS A 1 24.27 -17.31 13.31
C LYS A 1 23.27 -16.42 14.09
N LYS A 2 23.63 -15.82 15.24
CA LYS A 2 22.71 -15.00 16.06
C LYS A 2 22.03 -13.85 15.29
N TYR A 3 22.78 -13.06 14.55
CA TYR A 3 22.26 -11.92 13.79
C TYR A 3 21.39 -12.35 12.60
N SER A 4 21.71 -13.45 11.94
CA SER A 4 20.87 -14.02 10.88
C SER A 4 19.51 -14.45 11.42
N MET A 5 19.45 -15.19 12.54
CA MET A 5 18.18 -15.58 13.18
C MET A 5 17.35 -14.35 13.60
N MET A 6 18.01 -13.29 14.05
CA MET A 6 17.33 -12.04 14.40
C MET A 6 16.71 -11.36 13.18
N LEU A 7 17.44 -11.27 12.05
CA LEU A 7 16.93 -10.71 10.79
C LEU A 7 15.72 -11.50 10.27
N ASP A 8 15.80 -12.84 10.31
CA ASP A 8 14.67 -13.70 9.92
C ASP A 8 13.43 -13.44 10.79
N THR A 9 13.63 -13.19 12.09
CA THR A 9 12.55 -12.84 13.02
C THR A 9 11.90 -11.49 12.64
N LEU A 10 12.70 -10.48 12.26
CA LEU A 10 12.16 -9.17 11.85
C LEU A 10 11.34 -9.27 10.56
N LEU A 11 11.80 -10.04 9.58
CA LEU A 11 11.05 -10.26 8.35
C LEU A 11 9.75 -11.02 8.60
N LYS A 12 9.77 -12.02 9.48
CA LYS A 12 8.55 -12.73 9.92
C LYS A 12 7.58 -11.80 10.64
N ASP A 13 8.07 -10.90 11.50
CA ASP A 13 7.23 -9.91 12.17
C ASP A 13 6.60 -8.95 11.16
N ALA A 14 7.36 -8.41 10.20
CA ALA A 14 6.82 -7.58 9.13
C ALA A 14 5.68 -8.26 8.37
N LYS A 15 5.86 -9.52 7.95
CA LYS A 15 4.81 -10.33 7.32
C LYS A 15 3.58 -10.48 8.20
N LYS A 16 3.77 -10.80 9.49
CA LYS A 16 2.69 -10.97 10.47
C LYS A 16 1.88 -9.69 10.65
N GLN A 17 2.53 -8.53 10.76
CA GLN A 17 1.86 -7.23 10.87
C GLN A 17 0.98 -6.94 9.64
N LEU A 18 1.50 -7.19 8.44
CA LEU A 18 0.77 -6.97 7.19
C LEU A 18 -0.44 -7.93 7.05
N VAL A 19 -0.28 -9.21 7.38
CA VAL A 19 -1.39 -10.17 7.41
C VAL A 19 -2.44 -9.77 8.46
N SER A 20 -2.01 -9.35 9.64
CA SER A 20 -2.92 -8.88 10.71
C SER A 20 -3.74 -7.66 10.29
N ALA A 21 -3.16 -6.77 9.48
CA ALA A 21 -3.85 -5.59 8.95
C ALA A 21 -5.02 -5.93 8.00
N LEU A 22 -5.00 -7.08 7.35
CA LEU A 22 -6.11 -7.56 6.53
C LEU A 22 -7.26 -8.10 7.40
N ILE A 23 -6.95 -8.72 8.53
CA ILE A 23 -7.91 -9.38 9.41
C ILE A 23 -8.56 -8.37 10.37
N HIS A 24 -7.76 -7.49 10.95
CA HIS A 24 -8.19 -6.56 12.01
C HIS A 24 -8.40 -5.15 11.45
N LYS A 25 -9.67 -4.72 11.33
CA LYS A 25 -10.05 -3.40 10.77
C LYS A 25 -9.41 -2.19 11.46
N LYS A 26 -9.03 -2.31 12.74
CA LYS A 26 -8.38 -1.25 13.54
C LYS A 26 -6.84 -1.34 13.54
N HIS A 27 -6.25 -2.27 12.80
CA HIS A 27 -4.78 -2.40 12.73
C HIS A 27 -4.17 -1.16 12.06
N SER A 28 -3.09 -0.63 12.63
CA SER A 28 -2.43 0.60 12.15
C SER A 28 -1.97 0.51 10.70
N PHE A 29 -1.57 -0.68 10.22
CA PHE A 29 -1.13 -0.88 8.85
C PHE A 29 -2.25 -1.05 7.82
N ARG A 30 -3.52 -1.02 8.26
CA ARG A 30 -4.65 -1.09 7.32
C ARG A 30 -4.70 0.11 6.38
N TYR A 31 -4.40 1.28 6.92
CA TYR A 31 -4.24 2.53 6.16
C TYR A 31 -2.75 2.85 6.10
N PHE A 32 -2.25 3.11 4.90
CA PHE A 32 -0.84 3.40 4.71
C PHE A 32 -0.63 4.49 3.67
N THR A 33 0.54 5.09 3.66
CA THR A 33 0.90 6.08 2.65
C THR A 33 1.46 5.39 1.42
N LEU A 34 0.83 5.63 0.27
CA LEU A 34 1.34 5.32 -1.06
C LEU A 34 1.99 6.57 -1.64
N THR A 35 3.25 6.47 -2.02
CA THR A 35 3.96 7.52 -2.75
C THR A 35 4.29 7.04 -4.15
N THR A 36 3.91 7.82 -5.15
CA THR A 36 4.20 7.64 -6.58
C THR A 36 4.97 8.85 -7.11
N LEU A 37 5.48 8.76 -8.32
CA LEU A 37 6.09 9.90 -9.00
C LEU A 37 5.01 10.63 -9.79
N SER A 38 4.77 11.91 -9.50
CA SER A 38 3.77 12.69 -10.20
C SER A 38 4.15 12.90 -11.68
N LEU A 39 3.14 13.15 -12.52
CA LEU A 39 3.38 13.40 -13.96
C LEU A 39 4.19 14.68 -14.21
N GLU A 40 4.12 15.63 -13.28
CA GLU A 40 4.85 16.91 -13.31
C GLU A 40 6.24 16.82 -12.67
N GLY A 41 6.58 15.65 -12.10
CA GLY A 41 7.80 15.42 -11.34
C GLY A 41 7.57 15.59 -9.83
N GLY A 42 8.45 14.95 -9.04
CA GLY A 42 8.37 14.96 -7.58
C GLY A 42 7.45 13.88 -6.97
N PRO A 43 7.56 13.66 -5.67
CA PRO A 43 6.77 12.67 -4.97
C PRO A 43 5.32 13.14 -4.82
N HIS A 44 4.38 12.21 -5.00
CA HIS A 44 2.95 12.44 -4.77
C HIS A 44 2.43 11.38 -3.80
N SER A 45 2.10 11.79 -2.57
CA SER A 45 1.72 10.90 -1.47
C SER A 45 0.24 11.00 -1.13
N ARG A 46 -0.38 9.86 -0.80
CA ARG A 46 -1.78 9.78 -0.32
C ARG A 46 -1.97 8.56 0.55
N THR A 47 -3.01 8.60 1.38
CA THR A 47 -3.43 7.44 2.17
C THR A 47 -4.26 6.50 1.30
N VAL A 48 -3.98 5.21 1.40
CA VAL A 48 -4.72 4.13 0.74
C VAL A 48 -5.00 2.99 1.72
N VAL A 49 -5.88 2.07 1.34
CA VAL A 49 -6.28 0.93 2.18
C VAL A 49 -5.60 -0.34 1.66
N LEU A 50 -4.96 -1.09 2.55
CA LEU A 50 -4.45 -2.42 2.24
C LEU A 50 -5.62 -3.38 2.02
N ARG A 51 -5.69 -3.97 0.82
CA ARG A 51 -6.77 -4.90 0.43
C ARG A 51 -6.31 -6.33 0.29
N GLY A 52 -5.03 -6.55 0.00
CA GLY A 52 -4.42 -7.86 -0.09
C GLY A 52 -2.92 -7.82 0.19
N PHE A 53 -2.41 -8.91 0.74
CA PHE A 53 -1.00 -9.18 0.91
C PHE A 53 -0.75 -10.69 0.87
N ASP A 54 0.11 -11.13 -0.04
CA ASP A 54 0.61 -12.51 -0.09
C ASP A 54 2.01 -12.54 0.55
N PRO A 55 2.17 -13.16 1.73
CA PRO A 55 3.45 -13.18 2.44
C PRO A 55 4.52 -14.05 1.78
N GLU A 56 4.15 -14.99 0.90
CA GLU A 56 5.11 -15.83 0.19
C GLU A 56 5.64 -15.15 -1.07
N LYS A 57 4.76 -14.46 -1.77
CA LYS A 57 5.11 -13.72 -3.00
C LYS A 57 5.54 -12.29 -2.75
N PHE A 58 5.28 -11.75 -1.55
CA PHE A 58 5.44 -10.32 -1.23
C PHE A 58 4.70 -9.42 -2.22
N THR A 59 3.47 -9.81 -2.55
CA THR A 59 2.59 -9.01 -3.39
C THR A 59 1.51 -8.32 -2.56
N PHE A 60 1.16 -7.11 -2.96
CA PHE A 60 0.16 -6.27 -2.31
C PHE A 60 -0.94 -5.91 -3.27
N SER A 61 -2.16 -5.69 -2.78
CA SER A 61 -3.22 -5.10 -3.59
C SER A 61 -3.91 -3.93 -2.87
N ILE A 62 -4.30 -2.94 -3.67
CA ILE A 62 -5.16 -1.84 -3.29
C ILE A 62 -6.29 -1.68 -4.29
N TYR A 63 -7.39 -1.06 -3.87
CA TYR A 63 -8.51 -0.70 -4.75
C TYR A 63 -8.52 0.81 -4.96
N THR A 64 -8.86 1.25 -6.16
CA THR A 64 -8.96 2.67 -6.48
C THR A 64 -9.90 2.90 -7.66
N ASP A 65 -10.19 4.18 -7.94
CA ASP A 65 -10.83 4.62 -9.18
C ASP A 65 -9.79 4.65 -10.30
N SER A 66 -10.09 4.04 -11.43
CA SER A 66 -9.19 3.91 -12.58
C SER A 66 -8.81 5.26 -13.21
N ARG A 67 -9.59 6.31 -12.97
CA ARG A 67 -9.38 7.67 -13.48
C ARG A 67 -8.44 8.48 -12.58
N SER A 68 -8.11 7.99 -11.37
CA SER A 68 -7.30 8.73 -10.40
C SER A 68 -5.86 8.93 -10.88
N ASP A 69 -5.22 10.01 -10.43
CA ASP A 69 -3.86 10.37 -10.84
C ASP A 69 -2.83 9.28 -10.53
N LYS A 70 -2.97 8.58 -9.41
CA LYS A 70 -2.06 7.46 -9.07
C LYS A 70 -2.03 6.36 -10.14
N VAL A 71 -3.15 6.13 -10.84
CA VAL A 71 -3.20 5.15 -11.93
C VAL A 71 -2.42 5.65 -13.14
N LYS A 72 -2.59 6.94 -13.50
CA LYS A 72 -1.85 7.56 -14.60
C LYS A 72 -0.35 7.62 -14.31
N GLU A 73 0.01 7.98 -13.08
CA GLU A 73 1.38 8.05 -12.59
C GLU A 73 2.07 6.69 -12.65
N LEU A 74 1.41 5.65 -12.14
CA LEU A 74 1.91 4.28 -12.14
C LEU A 74 1.99 3.64 -13.53
N ASN A 75 1.15 4.07 -14.46
CA ASN A 75 1.25 3.66 -15.86
C ASN A 75 2.48 4.27 -16.55
N LYS A 76 2.95 5.43 -16.08
CA LYS A 76 4.15 6.09 -16.60
C LYS A 76 5.44 5.60 -15.93
N ASP A 77 5.38 5.37 -14.61
CA ASP A 77 6.50 4.86 -13.80
C ASP A 77 5.90 3.89 -12.77
N ASP A 78 6.20 2.61 -12.92
CA ASP A 78 5.65 1.52 -12.12
C ASP A 78 6.19 1.48 -10.68
N ARG A 79 7.19 2.30 -10.36
CA ARG A 79 7.82 2.37 -9.03
C ARG A 79 6.96 3.15 -8.06
N ALA A 80 6.83 2.60 -6.84
CA ALA A 80 6.16 3.27 -5.74
C ALA A 80 6.79 2.91 -4.40
N GLU A 81 6.41 3.65 -3.37
CA GLU A 81 6.84 3.40 -2.01
C GLU A 81 5.63 3.38 -1.08
N PHE A 82 5.58 2.39 -0.21
CA PHE A 82 4.56 2.22 0.83
C PHE A 82 5.18 2.50 2.18
N LEU A 83 4.58 3.40 2.94
CA LEU A 83 4.97 3.69 4.31
C LEU A 83 3.86 3.25 5.26
N PHE A 84 4.14 2.24 6.07
CA PHE A 84 3.29 1.79 7.17
C PHE A 84 3.90 2.27 8.49
N TYR A 85 3.06 2.75 9.41
CA TYR A 85 3.51 3.16 10.73
C TYR A 85 2.52 2.75 11.81
N ASP A 86 3.02 2.13 12.87
CA ASP A 86 2.28 1.80 14.08
C ASP A 86 2.83 2.63 15.25
N ASN A 87 2.03 3.59 15.70
CA ASN A 87 2.40 4.49 16.79
C ASN A 87 2.50 3.76 18.15
N ASN A 88 1.70 2.71 18.37
CA ASN A 88 1.72 1.97 19.62
C ASN A 88 2.97 1.10 19.76
N GLN A 89 3.39 0.51 18.65
CA GLN A 89 4.58 -0.33 18.59
C GLN A 89 5.84 0.46 18.24
N LEU A 90 5.72 1.72 17.84
CA LEU A 90 6.81 2.54 17.28
C LEU A 90 7.51 1.81 16.13
N LEU A 91 6.71 1.16 15.29
CA LEU A 91 7.18 0.34 14.18
C LEU A 91 6.85 0.98 12.85
N GLN A 92 7.88 1.15 12.01
CA GLN A 92 7.75 1.59 10.63
C GLN A 92 8.17 0.46 9.68
N LEU A 93 7.37 0.23 8.64
CA LEU A 93 7.81 -0.51 7.46
C LEU A 93 7.81 0.44 6.25
N LEU A 94 8.95 0.51 5.57
CA LEU A 94 9.08 1.19 4.29
C LEU A 94 9.26 0.12 3.22
N VAL A 95 8.34 0.05 2.26
CA VAL A 95 8.34 -1.01 1.24
C VAL A 95 8.43 -0.36 -0.13
N ARG A 96 9.53 -0.60 -0.84
CA ARG A 96 9.63 -0.23 -2.26
C ARG A 96 9.00 -1.32 -3.09
N VAL A 97 8.15 -0.91 -4.01
CA VAL A 97 7.33 -1.80 -4.82
C VAL A 97 7.35 -1.37 -6.30
N ASN A 98 7.07 -2.34 -7.18
CA ASN A 98 6.72 -2.06 -8.57
C ASN A 98 5.27 -2.51 -8.81
N LEU A 99 4.52 -1.73 -9.58
CA LEU A 99 3.23 -2.17 -10.11
C LEU A 99 3.48 -3.35 -11.06
N ILE A 100 2.79 -4.46 -10.82
CA ILE A 100 2.92 -5.68 -11.65
C ILE A 100 1.66 -5.96 -12.47
N GLY A 101 0.61 -5.20 -12.26
CA GLY A 101 -0.62 -5.32 -13.04
C GLY A 101 -1.79 -4.60 -12.38
N SER A 102 -2.84 -4.44 -13.17
CA SER A 102 -4.11 -3.89 -12.75
C SER A 102 -5.26 -4.74 -13.27
N ILE A 103 -6.31 -4.90 -12.47
CA ILE A 103 -7.46 -5.73 -12.80
C ILE A 103 -8.72 -4.89 -12.63
N SER A 104 -9.43 -4.64 -13.72
CA SER A 104 -10.80 -4.14 -13.66
C SER A 104 -11.75 -5.34 -13.55
N SER A 105 -12.64 -5.35 -12.55
CA SER A 105 -13.56 -6.44 -12.30
C SER A 105 -14.93 -5.93 -11.93
N GLU A 106 -15.88 -6.08 -12.84
CA GLU A 106 -17.29 -5.78 -12.59
C GLU A 106 -17.86 -6.69 -11.48
N GLU A 107 -17.45 -7.95 -11.44
CA GLU A 107 -17.88 -8.89 -10.40
C GLU A 107 -17.48 -8.41 -9.02
N LYS A 108 -16.21 -8.00 -8.84
CA LYS A 108 -15.74 -7.42 -7.56
C LYS A 108 -16.46 -6.12 -7.23
N PHE A 109 -16.65 -5.23 -8.20
CA PHE A 109 -17.38 -3.98 -7.99
C PHE A 109 -18.82 -4.28 -7.54
N ASN A 110 -19.51 -5.19 -8.23
CA ASN A 110 -20.89 -5.55 -7.92
C ASN A 110 -21.04 -6.25 -6.57
N SER A 111 -20.01 -6.94 -6.09
CA SER A 111 -19.99 -7.57 -4.75
C SER A 111 -19.80 -6.57 -3.59
N LEU A 112 -19.41 -5.32 -3.88
CA LEU A 112 -19.27 -4.30 -2.85
C LEU A 112 -20.64 -3.81 -2.38
N SER A 113 -20.76 -3.44 -1.10
CA SER A 113 -21.93 -2.71 -0.62
C SER A 113 -21.99 -1.31 -1.25
N ASP A 114 -23.19 -0.73 -1.32
CA ASP A 114 -23.39 0.59 -1.94
C ASP A 114 -22.52 1.69 -1.30
N SER A 115 -22.27 1.60 0.01
CA SER A 115 -21.37 2.53 0.69
C SER A 115 -19.93 2.46 0.19
N TYR A 116 -19.46 1.25 -0.16
CA TYR A 116 -18.12 1.07 -0.74
C TYR A 116 -18.07 1.33 -2.24
N LYS A 117 -19.18 1.11 -2.98
CA LYS A 117 -19.26 1.43 -4.40
C LYS A 117 -19.09 2.93 -4.66
N LYS A 118 -19.56 3.79 -3.74
CA LYS A 118 -19.40 5.25 -3.83
C LYS A 118 -17.94 5.70 -4.01
N ASP A 119 -16.98 4.94 -3.49
CA ASP A 119 -15.55 5.23 -3.66
C ASP A 119 -15.08 5.11 -5.13
N TYR A 120 -15.89 4.48 -6.00
CA TYR A 120 -15.51 4.12 -7.37
C TYR A 120 -16.56 4.42 -8.44
N CYS A 121 -17.67 5.06 -8.10
CA CYS A 121 -18.78 5.32 -9.04
C CYS A 121 -19.25 6.80 -9.06
N ALA A 122 -18.44 7.71 -8.54
CA ALA A 122 -18.72 9.13 -8.70
C ALA A 122 -18.70 9.54 -10.19
N THR A 123 -19.64 10.38 -10.61
CA THR A 123 -19.68 10.87 -12.00
C THR A 123 -18.47 11.75 -12.31
N GLN A 124 -18.04 12.55 -11.33
CA GLN A 124 -16.84 13.36 -11.43
C GLN A 124 -15.58 12.53 -11.19
N GLN A 125 -14.54 12.82 -11.96
CA GLN A 125 -13.23 12.20 -11.78
C GLN A 125 -12.61 12.63 -10.43
N PRO A 126 -11.94 11.73 -9.68
CA PRO A 126 -11.21 12.09 -8.48
C PRO A 126 -10.20 13.21 -8.73
N GLY A 127 -10.19 14.21 -7.84
CA GLY A 127 -9.33 15.39 -7.95
C GLY A 127 -9.93 16.57 -8.70
N ASN A 128 -11.08 16.42 -9.36
CA ASN A 128 -11.77 17.55 -10.00
C ASN A 128 -12.34 18.51 -8.94
N PRO A 129 -12.30 19.83 -9.19
CA PRO A 129 -12.93 20.80 -8.31
C PRO A 129 -14.45 20.63 -8.31
N ILE A 130 -15.06 20.71 -7.13
CA ILE A 130 -16.49 20.73 -6.90
C ILE A 130 -16.85 21.91 -5.99
N LYS A 131 -18.10 22.35 -5.93
CA LYS A 131 -18.52 23.46 -5.06
C LYS A 131 -18.62 23.01 -3.59
N GLY A 132 -19.11 21.78 -3.36
CA GLY A 132 -19.25 21.21 -2.04
C GLY A 132 -19.37 19.68 -2.08
N PRO A 133 -19.18 18.98 -0.94
CA PRO A 133 -19.28 17.51 -0.90
C PRO A 133 -20.65 16.97 -1.33
N GLU A 134 -21.70 17.77 -1.17
CA GLU A 134 -23.08 17.46 -1.56
C GLU A 134 -23.29 17.44 -3.08
N ASP A 135 -22.39 18.03 -3.86
CA ASP A 135 -22.47 18.06 -5.32
C ASP A 135 -21.93 16.77 -5.97
N ILE A 136 -21.45 15.81 -5.17
CA ILE A 136 -20.96 14.53 -5.69
C ILE A 136 -22.16 13.66 -6.10
N GLU A 137 -22.25 13.37 -7.39
CA GLU A 137 -23.23 12.47 -7.96
C GLU A 137 -22.63 11.07 -8.16
N TYR A 138 -23.43 10.03 -7.98
CA TYR A 138 -23.01 8.63 -8.09
C TYR A 138 -23.83 7.90 -9.16
N ASP A 139 -23.16 7.19 -10.03
CA ASP A 139 -23.76 6.31 -11.02
C ASP A 139 -23.39 4.85 -10.68
N PHE A 140 -24.30 4.17 -9.98
CA PHE A 140 -24.06 2.80 -9.49
C PHE A 140 -24.00 1.75 -10.60
N ASP A 141 -24.49 2.09 -11.81
CA ASP A 141 -24.42 1.24 -12.99
C ASP A 141 -23.07 1.36 -13.72
N LYS A 142 -22.26 2.37 -13.34
CA LYS A 142 -20.99 2.68 -14.00
C LYS A 142 -19.84 2.78 -13.01
N GLY A 143 -19.26 1.62 -12.69
CA GLY A 143 -18.08 1.54 -11.81
C GLY A 143 -16.77 1.85 -12.55
N TYR A 144 -15.91 2.62 -11.89
CA TYR A 144 -14.50 2.86 -12.30
C TYR A 144 -13.52 2.10 -11.40
N PHE A 145 -13.98 1.00 -10.81
CA PHE A 145 -13.20 0.17 -9.92
C PHE A 145 -12.02 -0.47 -10.65
N ILE A 146 -10.85 -0.40 -10.02
CA ILE A 146 -9.65 -1.10 -10.44
C ILE A 146 -8.86 -1.59 -9.21
N GLU A 147 -8.36 -2.81 -9.29
CA GLU A 147 -7.40 -3.37 -8.35
C GLU A 147 -5.99 -3.18 -8.91
N LEU A 148 -5.11 -2.57 -8.14
CA LEU A 148 -3.69 -2.42 -8.46
C LEU A 148 -2.90 -3.44 -7.66
N ASN A 149 -2.06 -4.22 -8.35
CA ASN A 149 -1.23 -5.25 -7.77
C ASN A 149 0.24 -4.86 -7.85
N PHE A 150 0.94 -4.98 -6.71
CA PHE A 150 2.33 -4.56 -6.57
C PHE A 150 3.19 -5.72 -6.08
N LYS A 151 4.46 -5.72 -6.50
CA LYS A 151 5.49 -6.61 -6.01
C LYS A 151 6.52 -5.84 -5.20
N ALA A 152 6.78 -6.27 -3.97
CA ALA A 152 7.88 -5.69 -3.19
C ALA A 152 9.23 -6.04 -3.80
N VAL A 153 10.12 -5.07 -3.83
CA VAL A 153 11.52 -5.23 -4.22
C VAL A 153 12.46 -5.02 -3.03
N GLN A 154 12.05 -4.22 -2.05
CA GLN A 154 12.79 -3.95 -0.82
C GLN A 154 11.83 -3.71 0.33
N ILE A 155 12.17 -4.22 1.51
CA ILE A 155 11.50 -3.91 2.78
C ILE A 155 12.53 -3.37 3.75
N GLU A 156 12.22 -2.26 4.38
CA GLU A 156 12.98 -1.69 5.47
C GLU A 156 12.13 -1.71 6.74
N TYR A 157 12.67 -2.31 7.79
CA TYR A 157 12.06 -2.44 9.11
C TYR A 157 12.76 -1.51 10.07
N LEU A 158 12.04 -0.58 10.68
CA LEU A 158 12.56 0.32 11.71
C LEU A 158 11.69 0.21 12.98
N LYS A 159 12.31 -0.23 14.07
CA LYS A 159 11.70 -0.25 15.42
C LYS A 159 12.39 0.76 16.31
N LEU A 160 11.66 1.78 16.74
CA LEU A 160 12.17 2.77 17.67
C LEU A 160 12.16 2.17 19.08
N LYS A 161 13.33 2.03 19.69
CA LYS A 161 13.51 1.52 21.05
C LYS A 161 14.79 2.03 21.70
N ARG A 162 14.87 1.91 23.02
CA ARG A 162 16.09 2.22 23.78
C ARG A 162 16.80 0.94 24.21
N PRO A 163 18.13 0.92 24.40
CA PRO A 163 19.05 2.04 24.18
C PRO A 163 19.30 2.35 22.69
N ASN A 164 19.12 1.36 21.77
CA ASN A 164 19.38 1.52 20.35
C ASN A 164 18.14 1.20 19.53
N HIS A 165 17.87 2.00 18.52
CA HIS A 165 16.86 1.67 17.49
C HIS A 165 17.30 0.43 16.71
N LEU A 166 16.31 -0.30 16.19
CA LEU A 166 16.54 -1.48 15.40
C LEU A 166 16.13 -1.20 13.97
N ARG A 167 17.07 -1.15 13.04
CA ARG A 167 16.81 -0.93 11.63
C ARG A 167 17.45 -2.02 10.78
N ALA A 168 16.67 -2.60 9.88
CA ALA A 168 17.12 -3.66 8.98
C ALA A 168 16.52 -3.46 7.59
N LYS A 169 17.24 -3.91 6.57
CA LYS A 169 16.82 -3.85 5.18
C LYS A 169 16.90 -5.25 4.56
N PHE A 170 15.89 -5.58 3.76
CA PHE A 170 15.73 -6.85 3.04
C PHE A 170 15.48 -6.54 1.57
N HIS A 171 16.12 -7.29 0.66
CA HIS A 171 15.99 -7.05 -0.77
C HIS A 171 15.73 -8.35 -1.53
N ILE A 172 14.83 -8.28 -2.53
CA ILE A 172 14.46 -9.45 -3.36
C ILE A 172 15.66 -10.08 -4.07
N ASN A 173 16.58 -9.26 -4.58
CA ASN A 173 17.79 -9.75 -5.29
C ASN A 173 18.76 -10.52 -4.37
N GLN A 174 18.54 -10.48 -3.07
CA GLN A 174 19.29 -11.24 -2.07
C GLN A 174 18.46 -12.37 -1.45
N ASN A 175 17.40 -12.81 -2.14
CA ASN A 175 16.44 -13.79 -1.61
C ASN A 175 15.90 -13.40 -0.22
N TRP A 176 15.62 -12.12 -0.03
CA TRP A 176 15.14 -11.55 1.23
C TRP A 176 16.10 -11.73 2.41
N LYS A 177 17.35 -12.05 2.18
CA LYS A 177 18.40 -11.98 3.22
C LYS A 177 18.57 -10.51 3.61
N GLY A 178 18.52 -10.27 4.91
CA GLY A 178 18.60 -8.92 5.45
C GLY A 178 19.99 -8.53 5.91
N CYS A 179 20.17 -7.24 6.14
CA CYS A 179 21.28 -6.68 6.91
C CYS A 179 20.78 -5.59 7.85
N PHE A 180 21.44 -5.45 8.99
CA PHE A 180 21.25 -4.28 9.85
C PHE A 180 21.87 -3.06 9.21
N ILE A 181 21.20 -1.93 9.35
CA ILE A 181 21.69 -0.62 8.91
C ILE A 181 21.54 0.39 10.05
N THR A 182 22.35 1.43 10.03
CA THR A 182 22.27 2.52 11.02
C THR A 182 20.89 3.19 10.95
N PRO A 183 20.25 3.42 12.10
CA PRO A 183 18.96 4.10 12.19
C PRO A 183 19.01 5.53 11.69
#